data_74a39f1c799521ed2f70204b39e8dd99
#
_entry.id   74a39f1c799521ed2f70204b39e8dd99
#
_cell.length_a   1.000
_cell.length_b   1.000
_cell.length_c   1.000
_cell.angle_alpha   90.00
_cell.angle_beta   90.00
_cell.angle_gamma   90.00
#
_symmetry.space_group_name_H-M   'P 1'
#
loop_
_entity.id
_entity.type
_entity.pdbx_description
1 polymer ?
#
loop_
_entity_poly.entity_id
_entity_poly.type
_entity_poly.pdbx_seq_one_letter_code
_entity_poly.pdbx_strand_id
1 'polypeptide(L)'
;MTIKDMELQTGLARANIRYYEAEGLISPERAENGYREYSQEDAETLLRVKLLRALGLTVGQIKAIVRGETELDAALSARIAAIQKEKAALDRAGEIAGRLRQAHAQFRTLDARPYLDEMQTERVLERDTLPKEHFPWQRFFARLLDGQIYRTLWMLLLPALGFNMLKNSRGGMLFLELLTLGTMFLLEPLLLSRFGTTPGKWLFGLRVTSPDGRKLTYAEGRERTAYLFWYGIRLNLPFFRLYRLYVSYTDEQQGKALPWEDGSEQTIRDHAGWRFAAAAVLAALLIAGGVLRVLLPVGPVYRGELTVAQFAENYNRIQRQLGDAGIELDENGRWKEESSFQSNGGTTTVMFNDRLPQLEYQTENGVLTGIVYHAEGGEADSWISIPSGSVMQYALFAFAGAEKGHILLDKPLQEAASELSNCVFSEYHTVVDGVAVDYTYTDTITDSVRTQYSYTLTLRRVQR
;
A
#
# COMPACT_ATOMS: atom_id res chain seq x y z
N MET A 1 -14.84 -26.47 30.51
CA MET A 1 -13.48 -25.94 30.86
C MET A 1 -13.16 -24.71 30.01
N THR A 2 -12.38 -23.77 30.57
CA THR A 2 -11.91 -22.62 29.82
C THR A 2 -10.72 -22.96 28.92
N ILE A 3 -10.41 -22.10 27.93
CA ILE A 3 -9.21 -22.29 27.09
C ILE A 3 -7.89 -22.29 27.90
N LYS A 4 -7.89 -21.63 29.08
CA LYS A 4 -6.74 -21.64 30.00
C LYS A 4 -6.56 -23.00 30.67
N ASP A 5 -7.65 -23.64 31.03
CA ASP A 5 -7.62 -24.99 31.62
C ASP A 5 -7.14 -26.01 30.57
N MET A 6 -7.58 -25.83 29.31
CA MET A 6 -7.12 -26.64 28.18
C MET A 6 -5.62 -26.48 27.91
N GLU A 7 -5.06 -25.27 28.02
CA GLU A 7 -3.59 -25.06 27.92
C GLU A 7 -2.84 -25.81 28.99
N LEU A 8 -3.32 -25.76 30.25
CA LEU A 8 -2.68 -26.42 31.37
C LEU A 8 -2.77 -27.95 31.25
N GLN A 9 -3.90 -28.49 30.82
CA GLN A 9 -4.15 -29.91 30.74
C GLN A 9 -3.46 -30.57 29.52
N THR A 10 -3.47 -29.89 28.37
CA THR A 10 -2.93 -30.45 27.11
C THR A 10 -1.48 -30.05 26.84
N GLY A 11 -1.01 -28.97 27.48
CA GLY A 11 0.28 -28.34 27.17
C GLY A 11 0.37 -27.82 25.75
N LEU A 12 -0.77 -27.45 25.16
CA LEU A 12 -0.86 -26.80 23.83
C LEU A 12 -1.12 -25.30 24.01
N ALA A 13 -0.44 -24.48 23.25
CA ALA A 13 -0.72 -23.05 23.23
C ALA A 13 -2.15 -22.75 22.71
N ARG A 14 -2.80 -21.69 23.21
CA ARG A 14 -4.16 -21.24 22.78
C ARG A 14 -4.31 -21.14 21.27
N ALA A 15 -3.27 -20.70 20.59
CA ALA A 15 -3.28 -20.59 19.14
C ALA A 15 -3.47 -21.96 18.48
N ASN A 16 -2.80 -23.00 18.98
CA ASN A 16 -2.92 -24.36 18.48
C ASN A 16 -4.29 -24.97 18.80
N ILE A 17 -4.83 -24.70 20.00
CA ILE A 17 -6.17 -25.17 20.38
C ILE A 17 -7.22 -24.58 19.41
N ARG A 18 -7.17 -23.27 19.17
CA ARG A 18 -8.06 -22.59 18.22
C ARG A 18 -7.86 -23.06 16.77
N TYR A 19 -6.64 -23.39 16.40
CA TYR A 19 -6.34 -23.96 15.09
C TYR A 19 -7.02 -25.32 14.92
N TYR A 20 -6.90 -26.22 15.89
CA TYR A 20 -7.56 -27.53 15.82
C TYR A 20 -9.08 -27.45 15.88
N GLU A 21 -9.64 -26.47 16.59
CA GLU A 21 -11.07 -26.13 16.54
C GLU A 21 -11.46 -25.67 15.12
N ALA A 22 -10.71 -24.73 14.52
CA ALA A 22 -10.96 -24.26 13.16
C ALA A 22 -10.84 -25.36 12.10
N GLU A 23 -9.95 -26.34 12.35
CA GLU A 23 -9.79 -27.53 11.51
C GLU A 23 -10.89 -28.58 11.76
N GLY A 24 -11.80 -28.37 12.73
CA GLY A 24 -12.90 -29.28 13.04
C GLY A 24 -12.49 -30.56 13.70
N LEU A 25 -11.34 -30.58 14.40
CA LEU A 25 -10.88 -31.73 15.19
C LEU A 25 -11.50 -31.75 16.59
N ILE A 26 -11.93 -30.61 17.09
CA ILE A 26 -12.73 -30.42 18.31
C ILE A 26 -13.85 -29.45 18.03
N SER A 27 -14.95 -29.54 18.80
CA SER A 27 -16.13 -28.68 18.62
C SER A 27 -16.66 -28.22 19.98
N PRO A 28 -16.01 -27.23 20.62
CA PRO A 28 -16.43 -26.75 21.94
C PRO A 28 -17.82 -26.11 21.87
N GLU A 29 -18.60 -26.33 22.89
CA GLU A 29 -19.89 -25.68 23.06
C GLU A 29 -19.72 -24.19 23.41
N ARG A 30 -20.81 -23.42 23.27
CA ARG A 30 -20.85 -22.04 23.72
C ARG A 30 -21.74 -21.90 24.92
N ALA A 31 -21.19 -21.41 26.01
CA ALA A 31 -21.96 -21.07 27.19
C ALA A 31 -22.95 -19.92 26.90
N GLU A 32 -23.94 -19.70 27.75
CA GLU A 32 -24.97 -18.63 27.62
C GLU A 32 -24.35 -17.23 27.45
N ASN A 33 -23.16 -17.00 28.00
CA ASN A 33 -22.40 -15.75 27.88
C ASN A 33 -21.58 -15.65 26.57
N GLY A 34 -21.75 -16.61 25.64
CA GLY A 34 -21.08 -16.63 24.34
C GLY A 34 -19.60 -17.11 24.35
N TYR A 35 -19.02 -17.40 25.51
CA TYR A 35 -17.67 -17.93 25.60
C TYR A 35 -17.63 -19.43 25.26
N ARG A 36 -16.46 -19.88 24.74
CA ARG A 36 -16.19 -21.30 24.45
C ARG A 36 -16.08 -22.11 25.73
N GLU A 37 -16.78 -23.19 25.75
CA GLU A 37 -16.69 -24.18 26.84
C GLU A 37 -16.22 -25.52 26.26
N TYR A 38 -15.05 -25.98 26.71
CA TYR A 38 -14.41 -27.18 26.25
C TYR A 38 -14.79 -28.36 27.18
N SER A 39 -15.04 -29.50 26.58
CA SER A 39 -15.30 -30.74 27.30
C SER A 39 -14.01 -31.46 27.71
N GLN A 40 -14.11 -32.48 28.55
CA GLN A 40 -12.99 -33.38 28.87
C GLN A 40 -12.60 -34.21 27.61
N GLU A 41 -13.58 -34.53 26.76
CA GLU A 41 -13.36 -35.25 25.51
C GLU A 41 -12.58 -34.42 24.49
N ASP A 42 -12.81 -33.12 24.44
CA ASP A 42 -12.00 -32.20 23.63
C ASP A 42 -10.53 -32.22 24.08
N ALA A 43 -10.29 -32.22 25.38
CA ALA A 43 -8.92 -32.29 25.93
C ALA A 43 -8.22 -33.61 25.56
N GLU A 44 -8.90 -34.73 25.68
CA GLU A 44 -8.38 -36.03 25.27
C GLU A 44 -8.12 -36.12 23.78
N THR A 45 -9.03 -35.57 22.99
CA THR A 45 -8.87 -35.48 21.53
C THR A 45 -7.65 -34.65 21.15
N LEU A 46 -7.43 -33.51 21.80
CA LEU A 46 -6.23 -32.70 21.58
C LEU A 46 -4.93 -33.41 22.00
N LEU A 47 -4.96 -34.23 23.07
CA LEU A 47 -3.82 -35.04 23.46
C LEU A 47 -3.52 -36.15 22.42
N ARG A 48 -4.55 -36.79 21.86
CA ARG A 48 -4.40 -37.74 20.74
C ARG A 48 -3.82 -37.04 19.50
N VAL A 49 -4.35 -35.88 19.13
CA VAL A 49 -3.80 -35.05 18.02
C VAL A 49 -2.35 -34.69 18.29
N LYS A 50 -2.00 -34.25 19.50
CA LYS A 50 -0.63 -33.89 19.88
C LYS A 50 0.32 -35.08 19.72
N LEU A 51 -0.09 -36.27 20.16
CA LEU A 51 0.70 -37.48 20.00
C LEU A 51 0.94 -37.81 18.52
N LEU A 52 -0.12 -37.84 17.71
CA LEU A 52 0.00 -38.16 16.28
C LEU A 52 0.85 -37.14 15.51
N ARG A 53 0.77 -35.87 15.90
CA ARG A 53 1.64 -34.83 15.36
C ARG A 53 3.11 -35.04 15.75
N ALA A 54 3.38 -35.43 16.99
CA ALA A 54 4.73 -35.75 17.44
C ALA A 54 5.32 -36.97 16.70
N LEU A 55 4.48 -37.92 16.29
CA LEU A 55 4.88 -39.03 15.43
C LEU A 55 5.10 -38.65 13.97
N GLY A 56 4.76 -37.37 13.59
CA GLY A 56 4.99 -36.84 12.26
C GLY A 56 3.84 -37.01 11.30
N LEU A 57 2.62 -37.34 11.75
CA LEU A 57 1.43 -37.32 10.89
C LEU A 57 0.99 -35.87 10.61
N THR A 58 0.54 -35.58 9.41
CA THR A 58 -0.02 -34.30 9.05
C THR A 58 -1.44 -34.09 9.62
N VAL A 59 -1.90 -32.85 9.74
CA VAL A 59 -3.27 -32.57 10.21
C VAL A 59 -4.31 -33.19 9.27
N GLY A 60 -4.03 -33.18 7.95
CA GLY A 60 -4.91 -33.82 6.95
C GLY A 60 -5.06 -35.34 7.19
N GLN A 61 -3.97 -36.04 7.49
CA GLN A 61 -4.00 -37.47 7.82
C GLN A 61 -4.77 -37.72 9.12
N ILE A 62 -4.58 -36.89 10.14
CA ILE A 62 -5.32 -37.01 11.41
C ILE A 62 -6.82 -36.78 11.17
N LYS A 63 -7.21 -35.82 10.35
CA LYS A 63 -8.62 -35.61 9.95
C LYS A 63 -9.21 -36.83 9.24
N ALA A 64 -8.46 -37.41 8.29
CA ALA A 64 -8.89 -38.63 7.61
C ALA A 64 -9.13 -39.80 8.59
N ILE A 65 -8.26 -39.91 9.61
CA ILE A 65 -8.44 -40.90 10.67
C ILE A 65 -9.69 -40.60 11.51
N VAL A 66 -9.89 -39.35 11.93
CA VAL A 66 -11.04 -38.94 12.75
C VAL A 66 -12.36 -39.14 11.99
N ARG A 67 -12.36 -38.94 10.66
CA ARG A 67 -13.52 -39.17 9.78
C ARG A 67 -13.75 -40.62 9.40
N GLY A 68 -12.87 -41.52 9.81
CA GLY A 68 -12.95 -42.93 9.42
C GLY A 68 -12.57 -43.22 7.96
N GLU A 69 -11.98 -42.25 7.25
CA GLU A 69 -11.53 -42.39 5.86
C GLU A 69 -10.24 -43.23 5.77
N THR A 70 -9.45 -43.27 6.85
CA THR A 70 -8.21 -44.05 6.96
C THR A 70 -8.13 -44.66 8.34
N GLU A 71 -7.76 -45.93 8.43
CA GLU A 71 -7.50 -46.59 9.73
C GLU A 71 -6.20 -46.09 10.36
N LEU A 72 -6.21 -45.93 11.67
CA LEU A 72 -5.03 -45.46 12.44
C LEU A 72 -3.84 -46.40 12.22
N ASP A 73 -4.07 -47.72 12.23
CA ASP A 73 -3.02 -48.73 12.01
C ASP A 73 -2.36 -48.59 10.65
N ALA A 74 -3.13 -48.38 9.60
CA ALA A 74 -2.61 -48.15 8.24
C ALA A 74 -1.74 -46.89 8.17
N ALA A 75 -2.19 -45.80 8.78
CA ALA A 75 -1.45 -44.55 8.82
C ALA A 75 -0.13 -44.67 9.62
N LEU A 76 -0.16 -45.35 10.75
CA LEU A 76 1.01 -45.63 11.57
C LEU A 76 2.00 -46.56 10.85
N SER A 77 1.50 -47.62 10.20
CA SER A 77 2.32 -48.54 9.40
C SER A 77 3.06 -47.82 8.27
N ALA A 78 2.37 -46.94 7.55
CA ALA A 78 2.96 -46.09 6.51
C ALA A 78 4.03 -45.14 7.09
N ARG A 79 3.78 -44.55 8.27
CA ARG A 79 4.74 -43.68 8.94
C ARG A 79 5.98 -44.45 9.44
N ILE A 80 5.78 -45.65 9.99
CA ILE A 80 6.91 -46.56 10.42
C ILE A 80 7.79 -46.88 9.21
N ALA A 81 7.21 -47.25 8.07
CA ALA A 81 7.96 -47.55 6.86
C ALA A 81 8.75 -46.30 6.37
N ALA A 82 8.15 -45.10 6.44
CA ALA A 82 8.84 -43.86 6.09
C ALA A 82 10.02 -43.58 7.04
N ILE A 83 9.83 -43.73 8.35
CA ILE A 83 10.90 -43.57 9.36
C ILE A 83 12.03 -44.57 9.12
N GLN A 84 11.70 -45.84 8.83
CA GLN A 84 12.72 -46.85 8.54
C GLN A 84 13.54 -46.52 7.29
N LYS A 85 12.88 -46.03 6.23
CA LYS A 85 13.56 -45.57 5.02
C LYS A 85 14.47 -44.36 5.30
N GLU A 86 13.99 -43.38 6.07
CA GLU A 86 14.74 -42.21 6.49
C GLU A 86 15.96 -42.57 7.33
N LYS A 87 15.77 -43.47 8.30
CA LYS A 87 16.85 -44.00 9.15
C LYS A 87 17.92 -44.70 8.33
N ALA A 88 17.54 -45.58 7.40
CA ALA A 88 18.50 -46.31 6.54
C ALA A 88 19.28 -45.32 5.62
N ALA A 89 18.68 -44.23 5.18
CA ALA A 89 19.37 -43.19 4.44
C ALA A 89 20.36 -42.40 5.31
N LEU A 90 19.99 -42.06 6.54
CA LEU A 90 20.87 -41.37 7.49
C LEU A 90 22.05 -42.27 7.92
N ASP A 91 21.81 -43.55 8.16
CA ASP A 91 22.86 -44.51 8.51
C ASP A 91 23.90 -44.62 7.37
N ARG A 92 23.46 -44.75 6.11
CA ARG A 92 24.34 -44.75 4.94
C ARG A 92 25.13 -43.44 4.80
N ALA A 93 24.48 -42.30 4.95
CA ALA A 93 25.15 -41.00 4.90
C ALA A 93 26.20 -40.85 5.99
N GLY A 94 25.91 -41.37 7.20
CA GLY A 94 26.84 -41.44 8.33
C GLY A 94 28.07 -42.30 8.04
N GLU A 95 27.88 -43.50 7.43
CA GLU A 95 28.96 -44.37 7.00
C GLU A 95 29.88 -43.74 5.95
N ILE A 96 29.28 -43.12 4.93
CA ILE A 96 30.01 -42.39 3.88
C ILE A 96 30.81 -41.23 4.48
N ALA A 97 30.18 -40.41 5.31
CA ALA A 97 30.85 -39.32 6.01
C ALA A 97 32.00 -39.81 6.91
N GLY A 98 31.80 -40.92 7.58
CA GLY A 98 32.86 -41.60 8.37
C GLY A 98 34.07 -42.00 7.51
N ARG A 99 33.82 -42.65 6.37
CA ARG A 99 34.88 -43.04 5.44
C ARG A 99 35.62 -41.85 4.86
N LEU A 100 34.91 -40.77 4.45
CA LEU A 100 35.54 -39.55 3.93
C LEU A 100 36.41 -38.90 5.00
N ARG A 101 35.98 -38.87 6.27
CA ARG A 101 36.76 -38.34 7.39
C ARG A 101 38.02 -39.17 7.63
N GLN A 102 37.92 -40.50 7.62
CA GLN A 102 39.06 -41.41 7.83
C GLN A 102 40.09 -41.35 6.67
N ALA A 103 39.59 -41.11 5.45
CA ALA A 103 40.41 -40.91 4.29
C ALA A 103 41.07 -39.52 4.20
N HIS A 104 40.80 -38.61 5.17
CA HIS A 104 41.24 -37.22 5.13
C HIS A 104 40.91 -36.50 3.80
N ALA A 105 39.74 -36.81 3.21
CA ALA A 105 39.32 -36.34 1.91
C ALA A 105 39.37 -34.80 1.83
N GLN A 106 39.99 -34.27 0.76
CA GLN A 106 40.05 -32.83 0.50
C GLN A 106 39.07 -32.48 -0.60
N PHE A 107 38.35 -31.38 -0.46
CA PHE A 107 37.28 -30.95 -1.37
C PHE A 107 37.75 -30.91 -2.84
N ARG A 108 38.97 -30.43 -3.09
CA ARG A 108 39.51 -30.28 -4.46
C ARG A 108 39.85 -31.58 -5.16
N THR A 109 40.13 -32.65 -4.42
CA THR A 109 40.57 -33.94 -4.92
C THR A 109 39.54 -35.03 -4.72
N LEU A 110 38.39 -34.73 -4.11
CA LEU A 110 37.33 -35.69 -3.83
C LEU A 110 36.63 -36.09 -5.14
N ASP A 111 36.77 -37.36 -5.52
CA ASP A 111 35.89 -37.98 -6.53
C ASP A 111 34.54 -38.32 -5.83
N ALA A 112 33.52 -37.54 -6.11
CA ALA A 112 32.21 -37.69 -5.50
C ALA A 112 31.35 -38.78 -6.14
N ARG A 113 31.64 -39.23 -7.37
CA ARG A 113 30.81 -40.15 -8.15
C ARG A 113 30.53 -41.47 -7.42
N PRO A 114 31.56 -42.22 -6.92
CA PRO A 114 31.32 -43.50 -6.25
C PRO A 114 30.42 -43.37 -5.00
N TYR A 115 30.59 -42.28 -4.26
CA TYR A 115 29.79 -42.02 -3.04
C TYR A 115 28.35 -41.65 -3.36
N LEU A 116 28.14 -40.86 -4.44
CA LEU A 116 26.80 -40.53 -4.91
C LEU A 116 26.06 -41.73 -5.47
N ASP A 117 26.76 -42.62 -6.23
CA ASP A 117 26.18 -43.87 -6.74
C ASP A 117 25.76 -44.81 -5.58
N GLU A 118 26.57 -44.87 -4.51
CA GLU A 118 26.25 -45.65 -3.31
C GLU A 118 25.08 -45.07 -2.51
N MET A 119 24.92 -43.74 -2.47
CA MET A 119 23.78 -43.08 -1.84
C MET A 119 22.49 -43.27 -2.65
N GLN A 120 22.57 -43.44 -3.98
CA GLN A 120 21.41 -43.59 -4.83
C GLN A 120 20.98 -45.04 -4.98
N THR A 121 20.18 -45.55 -4.04
CA THR A 121 19.57 -46.88 -4.15
C THR A 121 18.35 -46.93 -5.08
N GLU A 122 17.78 -45.80 -5.44
CA GLU A 122 16.76 -45.60 -6.48
C GLU A 122 17.12 -44.36 -7.26
N ARG A 123 17.20 -44.49 -8.61
CA ARG A 123 17.34 -43.37 -9.56
C ARG A 123 16.06 -42.49 -9.58
N VAL A 124 15.66 -42.00 -8.48
CA VAL A 124 14.91 -40.77 -8.44
C VAL A 124 15.95 -39.69 -8.60
N LEU A 125 15.85 -38.88 -9.62
CA LEU A 125 16.53 -37.58 -9.70
C LEU A 125 16.18 -36.85 -8.40
N GLU A 126 16.95 -37.08 -7.34
CA GLU A 126 16.92 -36.19 -6.18
C GLU A 126 17.34 -34.84 -6.74
N ARG A 127 16.34 -34.00 -6.95
CA ARG A 127 16.58 -32.61 -7.27
C ARG A 127 17.44 -32.11 -6.15
N ASP A 128 18.58 -31.55 -6.52
CA ASP A 128 19.44 -30.79 -5.63
C ASP A 128 18.50 -29.76 -4.94
N THR A 129 17.96 -30.14 -3.81
CA THR A 129 17.18 -29.27 -2.98
C THR A 129 18.20 -28.32 -2.40
N LEU A 130 18.36 -27.19 -3.07
CA LEU A 130 19.09 -26.06 -2.50
C LEU A 130 18.69 -25.97 -1.03
N PRO A 131 19.64 -25.90 -0.09
CA PRO A 131 19.33 -25.81 1.31
C PRO A 131 18.29 -24.72 1.49
N LYS A 132 17.27 -24.96 2.32
CA LYS A 132 16.24 -23.95 2.63
C LYS A 132 16.92 -22.77 3.32
N GLU A 133 17.54 -21.95 2.52
CA GLU A 133 18.16 -20.73 3.00
C GLU A 133 17.04 -19.75 3.34
N HIS A 134 17.20 -19.07 4.45
CA HIS A 134 16.24 -18.08 4.92
C HIS A 134 16.55 -16.72 4.31
N PHE A 135 15.59 -16.16 3.56
CA PHE A 135 15.76 -14.87 2.86
C PHE A 135 14.71 -13.83 3.30
N PRO A 136 14.53 -13.56 4.60
CA PRO A 136 13.45 -12.71 5.07
C PRO A 136 13.51 -11.32 4.46
N TRP A 137 14.69 -10.74 4.33
CA TRP A 137 14.88 -9.40 3.78
C TRP A 137 14.60 -9.32 2.28
N GLN A 138 15.11 -10.27 1.48
CA GLN A 138 14.84 -10.31 0.04
C GLN A 138 13.35 -10.49 -0.23
N ARG A 139 12.68 -11.36 0.52
CA ARG A 139 11.24 -11.60 0.43
C ARG A 139 10.44 -10.35 0.79
N PHE A 140 10.83 -9.66 1.85
CA PHE A 140 10.20 -8.44 2.31
C PHE A 140 10.32 -7.31 1.27
N PHE A 141 11.55 -7.02 0.80
CA PHE A 141 11.78 -5.96 -0.18
C PHE A 141 11.20 -6.29 -1.56
N ALA A 142 11.22 -7.56 -1.98
CA ALA A 142 10.53 -7.99 -3.19
C ALA A 142 9.03 -7.69 -3.13
N ARG A 143 8.40 -7.94 -1.99
CA ARG A 143 6.99 -7.65 -1.75
C ARG A 143 6.68 -6.15 -1.76
N LEU A 144 7.52 -5.35 -1.10
CA LEU A 144 7.38 -3.89 -1.14
C LEU A 144 7.47 -3.35 -2.56
N LEU A 145 8.42 -3.86 -3.34
CA LEU A 145 8.62 -3.44 -4.72
C LEU A 145 7.44 -3.83 -5.61
N ASP A 146 6.91 -5.05 -5.48
CA ASP A 146 5.70 -5.48 -6.19
C ASP A 146 4.51 -4.55 -5.87
N GLY A 147 4.30 -4.26 -4.58
CA GLY A 147 3.25 -3.32 -4.16
C GLY A 147 3.46 -1.92 -4.74
N GLN A 148 4.71 -1.42 -4.76
CA GLN A 148 5.02 -0.12 -5.34
C GLN A 148 4.81 -0.08 -6.86
N ILE A 149 5.13 -1.15 -7.58
CA ILE A 149 4.86 -1.27 -9.03
C ILE A 149 3.35 -1.16 -9.29
N TYR A 150 2.52 -1.93 -8.59
CA TYR A 150 1.06 -1.91 -8.76
C TYR A 150 0.46 -0.56 -8.36
N ARG A 151 0.94 0.02 -7.27
CA ARG A 151 0.52 1.36 -6.82
C ARG A 151 0.83 2.43 -7.85
N THR A 152 2.05 2.44 -8.39
CA THR A 152 2.45 3.39 -9.43
C THR A 152 1.63 3.21 -10.71
N LEU A 153 1.36 1.96 -11.10
CA LEU A 153 0.48 1.68 -12.23
C LEU A 153 -0.89 2.37 -12.06
N TRP A 154 -1.51 2.26 -10.90
CA TRP A 154 -2.78 2.92 -10.61
C TRP A 154 -2.65 4.45 -10.53
N MET A 155 -1.57 4.97 -9.97
CA MET A 155 -1.30 6.42 -9.99
C MET A 155 -1.15 6.98 -11.40
N LEU A 156 -0.71 6.18 -12.35
CA LEU A 156 -0.66 6.56 -13.77
C LEU A 156 -2.03 6.47 -14.46
N LEU A 157 -2.82 5.44 -14.14
CA LEU A 157 -4.09 5.14 -14.81
C LEU A 157 -5.26 5.98 -14.28
N LEU A 158 -5.40 6.15 -12.96
CA LEU A 158 -6.54 6.83 -12.35
C LEU A 158 -6.76 8.27 -12.85
N PRO A 159 -5.72 9.11 -13.00
CA PRO A 159 -5.90 10.44 -13.58
C PRO A 159 -6.38 10.41 -15.04
N ALA A 160 -5.97 9.40 -15.83
CA ALA A 160 -6.44 9.23 -17.19
C ALA A 160 -7.92 8.81 -17.26
N LEU A 161 -8.45 8.20 -16.17
CA LEU A 161 -9.85 7.84 -16.01
C LEU A 161 -10.69 8.95 -15.35
N GLY A 162 -10.11 10.15 -15.15
CA GLY A 162 -10.80 11.31 -14.59
C GLY A 162 -10.81 11.38 -13.05
N PHE A 163 -10.11 10.47 -12.35
CA PHE A 163 -10.00 10.54 -10.89
C PHE A 163 -9.01 11.60 -10.45
N ASN A 164 -9.48 12.57 -9.66
CA ASN A 164 -8.63 13.59 -9.08
C ASN A 164 -8.05 13.11 -7.73
N MET A 165 -6.79 12.67 -7.76
CA MET A 165 -6.10 12.14 -6.58
C MET A 165 -5.78 13.20 -5.53
N LEU A 166 -5.76 14.49 -5.89
CA LEU A 166 -5.46 15.60 -4.98
C LEU A 166 -6.69 16.02 -4.16
N LYS A 167 -7.86 15.99 -4.79
CA LYS A 167 -9.11 16.46 -4.18
C LYS A 167 -9.65 15.51 -3.09
N ASN A 168 -9.31 14.22 -3.13
CA ASN A 168 -9.87 13.21 -2.22
C ASN A 168 -8.76 12.54 -1.39
N SER A 169 -8.20 13.30 -0.45
CA SER A 169 -6.97 12.91 0.24
C SER A 169 -7.06 11.61 1.05
N ARG A 170 -8.11 11.39 1.85
CA ARG A 170 -8.25 10.17 2.69
C ARG A 170 -8.93 9.03 1.95
N GLY A 171 -10.07 9.28 1.34
CA GLY A 171 -10.82 8.26 0.58
C GLY A 171 -10.06 7.80 -0.65
N GLY A 172 -9.39 8.71 -1.37
CA GLY A 172 -8.57 8.39 -2.52
C GLY A 172 -7.36 7.52 -2.19
N MET A 173 -6.71 7.76 -1.05
CA MET A 173 -5.60 6.90 -0.58
C MET A 173 -6.07 5.49 -0.23
N LEU A 174 -7.21 5.37 0.47
CA LEU A 174 -7.80 4.05 0.78
C LEU A 174 -8.22 3.31 -0.49
N PHE A 175 -8.85 4.01 -1.44
CA PHE A 175 -9.25 3.44 -2.71
C PHE A 175 -8.03 2.94 -3.52
N LEU A 176 -6.96 3.74 -3.61
CA LEU A 176 -5.70 3.34 -4.24
C LEU A 176 -5.09 2.11 -3.58
N GLU A 177 -5.14 2.04 -2.24
CA GLU A 177 -4.63 0.88 -1.51
C GLU A 177 -5.46 -0.38 -1.80
N LEU A 178 -6.79 -0.27 -1.82
CA LEU A 178 -7.67 -1.39 -2.16
C LEU A 178 -7.46 -1.87 -3.58
N LEU A 179 -7.30 -0.96 -4.55
CA LEU A 179 -6.97 -1.32 -5.93
C LEU A 179 -5.62 -2.02 -6.02
N THR A 180 -4.62 -1.53 -5.30
CA THR A 180 -3.28 -2.15 -5.25
C THR A 180 -3.34 -3.57 -4.70
N LEU A 181 -4.03 -3.77 -3.57
CA LEU A 181 -4.22 -5.08 -2.96
C LEU A 181 -5.02 -6.03 -3.86
N GLY A 182 -6.10 -5.54 -4.46
CA GLY A 182 -6.93 -6.33 -5.40
C GLY A 182 -6.13 -6.77 -6.62
N THR A 183 -5.34 -5.87 -7.20
CA THR A 183 -4.45 -6.17 -8.33
C THR A 183 -3.42 -7.22 -7.95
N MET A 184 -2.79 -7.08 -6.78
CA MET A 184 -1.84 -8.04 -6.25
C MET A 184 -2.47 -9.41 -6.05
N PHE A 185 -3.70 -9.46 -5.49
CA PHE A 185 -4.43 -10.70 -5.28
C PHE A 185 -4.75 -11.44 -6.58
N LEU A 186 -5.02 -10.73 -7.66
CA LEU A 186 -5.34 -11.29 -8.97
C LEU A 186 -4.10 -11.61 -9.81
N LEU A 187 -3.13 -10.69 -9.85
CA LEU A 187 -1.96 -10.83 -10.74
C LEU A 187 -0.86 -11.70 -10.16
N GLU A 188 -0.66 -11.74 -8.85
CA GLU A 188 0.42 -12.57 -8.27
C GLU A 188 0.25 -14.06 -8.60
N PRO A 189 -0.94 -14.69 -8.44
CA PRO A 189 -1.14 -16.08 -8.86
C PRO A 189 -0.89 -16.32 -10.34
N LEU A 190 -1.28 -15.36 -11.19
CA LEU A 190 -1.06 -15.44 -12.63
C LEU A 190 0.44 -15.39 -12.96
N LEU A 191 1.19 -14.48 -12.34
CA LEU A 191 2.62 -14.35 -12.56
C LEU A 191 3.37 -15.58 -12.04
N LEU A 192 2.99 -16.10 -10.87
CA LEU A 192 3.59 -17.30 -10.31
C LEU A 192 3.32 -18.53 -11.18
N SER A 193 2.12 -18.68 -11.74
CA SER A 193 1.80 -19.82 -12.62
C SER A 193 2.52 -19.72 -13.97
N ARG A 194 2.68 -18.53 -14.52
CA ARG A 194 3.32 -18.35 -15.84
C ARG A 194 4.84 -18.32 -15.75
N PHE A 195 5.40 -17.60 -14.78
CA PHE A 195 6.83 -17.29 -14.70
C PHE A 195 7.52 -17.89 -13.47
N GLY A 196 6.77 -18.36 -12.46
CA GLY A 196 7.33 -18.84 -11.18
C GLY A 196 7.87 -17.71 -10.30
N THR A 197 7.60 -16.45 -10.66
CA THR A 197 8.12 -15.27 -9.95
C THR A 197 7.26 -14.05 -10.22
N THR A 198 7.40 -13.00 -9.41
CA THR A 198 6.83 -11.66 -9.65
C THR A 198 7.96 -10.69 -10.02
N PRO A 199 7.67 -9.49 -10.55
CA PRO A 199 8.71 -8.51 -10.89
C PRO A 199 9.67 -8.22 -9.74
N GLY A 200 9.12 -7.96 -8.52
CA GLY A 200 9.94 -7.72 -7.34
C GLY A 200 10.75 -8.95 -6.94
N LYS A 201 10.14 -10.14 -6.92
CA LYS A 201 10.84 -11.39 -6.61
C LYS A 201 11.94 -11.69 -7.65
N TRP A 202 11.66 -11.45 -8.93
CA TRP A 202 12.63 -11.63 -10.01
C TRP A 202 13.88 -10.76 -9.82
N LEU A 203 13.66 -9.48 -9.45
CA LEU A 203 14.78 -8.56 -9.19
C LEU A 203 15.66 -9.05 -8.04
N PHE A 204 15.06 -9.62 -6.99
CA PHE A 204 15.78 -10.20 -5.86
C PHE A 204 16.25 -11.65 -6.10
N GLY A 205 16.07 -12.20 -7.33
CA GLY A 205 16.49 -13.55 -7.68
C GLY A 205 15.62 -14.66 -7.06
N LEU A 206 14.45 -14.30 -6.49
CA LEU A 206 13.56 -15.25 -5.86
C LEU A 206 12.65 -15.94 -6.89
N ARG A 207 12.49 -17.24 -6.75
CA ARG A 207 11.56 -18.06 -7.52
C ARG A 207 10.67 -18.85 -6.56
N VAL A 208 9.42 -19.05 -6.95
CA VAL A 208 8.43 -19.83 -6.19
C VAL A 208 8.03 -21.02 -7.05
N THR A 209 8.18 -22.22 -6.48
CA THR A 209 7.86 -23.49 -7.14
C THR A 209 7.05 -24.36 -6.18
N SER A 210 6.41 -25.38 -6.71
CA SER A 210 5.88 -26.50 -5.92
C SER A 210 7.06 -27.32 -5.35
N PRO A 211 6.87 -28.12 -4.29
CA PRO A 211 7.92 -29.01 -3.74
C PRO A 211 8.52 -29.95 -4.78
N ASP A 212 7.76 -30.31 -5.81
CA ASP A 212 8.26 -31.10 -6.97
C ASP A 212 9.08 -30.25 -7.95
N GLY A 213 9.32 -28.94 -7.69
CA GLY A 213 10.06 -28.00 -8.51
C GLY A 213 9.34 -27.56 -9.80
N ARG A 214 8.08 -27.95 -10.03
CA ARG A 214 7.23 -27.38 -11.08
C ARG A 214 6.75 -25.98 -10.73
N LYS A 215 6.31 -25.21 -11.72
CA LYS A 215 5.61 -23.95 -11.45
C LYS A 215 4.27 -24.24 -10.77
N LEU A 216 3.85 -23.33 -9.90
CA LEU A 216 2.52 -23.41 -9.29
C LEU A 216 1.43 -23.31 -10.37
N THR A 217 0.35 -24.01 -10.21
CA THR A 217 -0.88 -23.77 -10.95
C THR A 217 -1.49 -22.45 -10.47
N TYR A 218 -2.41 -21.86 -11.25
CA TYR A 218 -3.11 -20.64 -10.81
C TYR A 218 -3.87 -20.86 -9.50
N ALA A 219 -4.48 -22.04 -9.31
CA ALA A 219 -5.22 -22.38 -8.08
C ALA A 219 -4.30 -22.41 -6.86
N GLU A 220 -3.14 -23.09 -6.94
CA GLU A 220 -2.13 -23.13 -5.87
C GLU A 220 -1.55 -21.74 -5.60
N GLY A 221 -1.26 -20.96 -6.64
CA GLY A 221 -0.82 -19.56 -6.51
C GLY A 221 -1.86 -18.68 -5.82
N ARG A 222 -3.15 -18.85 -6.12
CA ARG A 222 -4.26 -18.12 -5.49
C ARG A 222 -4.40 -18.49 -4.01
N GLU A 223 -4.36 -19.77 -3.70
CA GLU A 223 -4.41 -20.26 -2.32
C GLU A 223 -3.25 -19.68 -1.50
N ARG A 224 -2.04 -19.81 -1.99
CA ARG A 224 -0.85 -19.21 -1.39
C ARG A 224 -1.00 -17.70 -1.17
N THR A 225 -1.49 -16.97 -2.16
CA THR A 225 -1.71 -15.52 -2.07
C THR A 225 -2.82 -15.19 -1.05
N ALA A 226 -3.88 -15.98 -0.98
CA ALA A 226 -4.93 -15.83 0.02
C ALA A 226 -4.40 -16.04 1.45
N TYR A 227 -3.62 -17.08 1.69
CA TYR A 227 -2.95 -17.29 2.99
C TYR A 227 -2.01 -16.15 3.36
N LEU A 228 -1.26 -15.63 2.37
CA LEU A 228 -0.40 -14.46 2.59
C LEU A 228 -1.20 -13.23 3.01
N PHE A 229 -2.33 -12.95 2.34
CA PHE A 229 -3.19 -11.81 2.69
C PHE A 229 -3.79 -11.95 4.09
N TRP A 230 -4.22 -13.16 4.43
CA TRP A 230 -4.89 -13.41 5.71
C TRP A 230 -3.91 -13.49 6.89
N TYR A 231 -2.82 -14.23 6.74
CA TYR A 231 -1.86 -14.49 7.82
C TYR A 231 -0.62 -13.58 7.76
N GLY A 232 -0.21 -13.12 6.59
CA GLY A 232 0.99 -12.32 6.40
C GLY A 232 0.74 -10.82 6.48
N ILE A 233 -0.11 -10.29 5.62
CA ILE A 233 -0.35 -8.84 5.49
C ILE A 233 -1.51 -8.39 6.38
N ARG A 234 -2.47 -9.27 6.66
CA ARG A 234 -3.70 -9.01 7.43
C ARG A 234 -4.41 -7.75 6.96
N LEU A 235 -4.72 -7.70 5.66
CA LEU A 235 -5.35 -6.58 4.97
C LEU A 235 -4.62 -5.24 5.13
N ASN A 236 -3.30 -5.29 5.33
CA ASN A 236 -2.41 -4.11 5.40
C ASN A 236 -2.72 -3.11 6.53
N LEU A 237 -3.37 -3.55 7.62
CA LEU A 237 -3.62 -2.72 8.80
C LEU A 237 -2.28 -2.37 9.48
N PRO A 238 -1.95 -1.06 9.71
CA PRO A 238 -0.60 -0.60 10.04
C PRO A 238 0.05 -1.30 11.24
N PHE A 239 -0.62 -1.36 12.40
CA PHE A 239 -0.08 -1.98 13.61
C PHE A 239 0.03 -3.51 13.48
N PHE A 240 -0.98 -4.16 12.90
CA PHE A 240 -0.98 -5.60 12.68
C PHE A 240 0.07 -6.02 11.65
N ARG A 241 0.31 -5.20 10.64
CA ARG A 241 1.35 -5.45 9.65
C ARG A 241 2.74 -5.52 10.27
N LEU A 242 3.10 -4.54 11.12
CA LEU A 242 4.41 -4.53 11.80
C LEU A 242 4.57 -5.74 12.73
N TYR A 243 3.54 -6.05 13.52
CA TYR A 243 3.55 -7.22 14.38
C TYR A 243 3.72 -8.53 13.58
N ARG A 244 2.96 -8.70 12.49
CA ARG A 244 3.06 -9.90 11.65
C ARG A 244 4.39 -10.01 10.91
N LEU A 245 4.97 -8.90 10.48
CA LEU A 245 6.32 -8.89 9.92
C LEU A 245 7.35 -9.38 10.94
N TYR A 246 7.27 -8.91 12.18
CA TYR A 246 8.14 -9.36 13.24
C TYR A 246 7.97 -10.87 13.53
N VAL A 247 6.73 -11.34 13.67
CA VAL A 247 6.42 -12.76 13.90
C VAL A 247 6.91 -13.62 12.73
N SER A 248 6.65 -13.20 11.49
CA SER A 248 7.10 -13.95 10.30
C SER A 248 8.63 -13.99 10.20
N TYR A 249 9.30 -12.91 10.56
CA TYR A 249 10.77 -12.86 10.63
C TYR A 249 11.33 -13.81 11.68
N THR A 250 10.75 -13.82 12.88
CA THR A 250 11.18 -14.72 13.97
C THR A 250 10.88 -16.19 13.68
N ASP A 251 9.73 -16.49 13.08
CA ASP A 251 9.37 -17.85 12.69
C ASP A 251 10.32 -18.38 11.59
N GLU A 252 10.65 -17.53 10.60
CA GLU A 252 11.60 -17.89 9.55
C GLU A 252 13.02 -18.09 10.11
N GLN A 253 13.48 -17.22 11.03
CA GLN A 253 14.78 -17.40 11.71
C GLN A 253 14.85 -18.71 12.54
N GLN A 254 13.72 -19.16 13.07
CA GLN A 254 13.63 -20.43 13.81
C GLN A 254 13.45 -21.65 12.89
N GLY A 255 13.49 -21.46 11.56
CA GLY A 255 13.29 -22.55 10.59
C GLY A 255 11.85 -23.05 10.51
N LYS A 256 10.88 -22.32 11.04
CA LYS A 256 9.46 -22.67 10.95
C LYS A 256 8.90 -22.32 9.59
N ALA A 257 8.16 -23.23 8.98
CA ALA A 257 7.44 -22.95 7.75
C ALA A 257 6.35 -21.88 7.99
N LEU A 258 6.28 -20.90 7.08
CA LEU A 258 5.25 -19.87 7.14
C LEU A 258 3.93 -20.41 6.57
N PRO A 259 2.75 -20.00 7.09
CA PRO A 259 1.46 -20.55 6.67
C PRO A 259 1.17 -20.51 5.16
N TRP A 260 1.77 -19.55 4.44
CA TRP A 260 1.62 -19.42 2.98
C TRP A 260 2.69 -20.18 2.18
N GLU A 261 3.54 -20.98 2.86
CA GLU A 261 4.56 -21.83 2.24
C GLU A 261 4.12 -23.29 2.17
N ASP A 262 2.96 -23.60 2.77
CA ASP A 262 2.39 -24.93 2.62
C ASP A 262 2.13 -25.20 1.13
N GLY A 263 2.69 -26.29 0.60
CA GLY A 263 2.62 -26.63 -0.82
C GLY A 263 3.47 -25.77 -1.77
N SER A 264 4.36 -24.89 -1.26
CA SER A 264 5.26 -24.10 -2.12
C SER A 264 6.65 -23.92 -1.50
N GLU A 265 7.67 -23.91 -2.34
CA GLU A 265 9.05 -23.62 -1.95
C GLU A 265 9.54 -22.35 -2.60
N GLN A 266 10.38 -21.59 -1.87
CA GLN A 266 11.08 -20.43 -2.43
C GLN A 266 12.55 -20.74 -2.51
N THR A 267 13.11 -20.50 -3.71
CA THR A 267 14.53 -20.64 -3.98
C THR A 267 15.12 -19.30 -4.39
N ILE A 268 16.39 -19.07 -4.11
CA ILE A 268 17.12 -17.90 -4.55
C ILE A 268 18.14 -18.30 -5.63
N ARG A 269 18.32 -17.45 -6.63
CA ARG A 269 19.27 -17.66 -7.70
C ARG A 269 20.69 -17.29 -7.28
N ASP A 270 20.84 -16.17 -6.58
CA ASP A 270 22.10 -15.64 -6.08
C ASP A 270 21.87 -14.60 -4.97
N HIS A 271 22.93 -14.30 -4.21
CA HIS A 271 22.93 -13.29 -3.12
C HIS A 271 23.58 -11.97 -3.53
N ALA A 272 23.53 -11.59 -4.78
CA ALA A 272 24.21 -10.41 -5.28
C ALA A 272 23.71 -9.11 -4.64
N GLY A 273 24.57 -8.40 -3.93
CA GLY A 273 24.23 -7.16 -3.19
C GLY A 273 23.71 -6.02 -4.10
N TRP A 274 24.12 -5.98 -5.37
CA TRP A 274 23.65 -4.98 -6.34
C TRP A 274 22.12 -5.01 -6.52
N ARG A 275 21.46 -6.16 -6.26
CA ARG A 275 20.00 -6.31 -6.37
C ARG A 275 19.24 -5.37 -5.43
N PHE A 276 19.75 -5.16 -4.22
CA PHE A 276 19.16 -4.20 -3.27
C PHE A 276 19.30 -2.77 -3.79
N ALA A 277 20.46 -2.41 -4.32
CA ALA A 277 20.67 -1.09 -4.92
C ALA A 277 19.76 -0.85 -6.12
N ALA A 278 19.68 -1.82 -7.05
CA ALA A 278 18.78 -1.74 -8.20
C ALA A 278 17.30 -1.63 -7.79
N ALA A 279 16.87 -2.39 -6.77
CA ALA A 279 15.52 -2.32 -6.23
C ALA A 279 15.23 -0.95 -5.60
N ALA A 280 16.17 -0.38 -4.84
CA ALA A 280 16.04 0.94 -4.25
C ALA A 280 15.93 2.04 -5.33
N VAL A 281 16.76 2.00 -6.35
CA VAL A 281 16.70 2.94 -7.49
C VAL A 281 15.36 2.81 -8.23
N LEU A 282 14.94 1.59 -8.55
CA LEU A 282 13.64 1.37 -9.21
C LEU A 282 12.48 1.86 -8.34
N ALA A 283 12.48 1.57 -7.05
CA ALA A 283 11.45 2.05 -6.14
C ALA A 283 11.41 3.59 -6.10
N ALA A 284 12.56 4.25 -6.01
CA ALA A 284 12.66 5.71 -6.04
C ALA A 284 12.11 6.29 -7.36
N LEU A 285 12.46 5.70 -8.52
CA LEU A 285 11.95 6.11 -9.82
C LEU A 285 10.44 5.93 -9.94
N LEU A 286 9.89 4.81 -9.43
CA LEU A 286 8.45 4.55 -9.43
C LEU A 286 7.71 5.55 -8.54
N ILE A 287 8.22 5.84 -7.35
CA ILE A 287 7.64 6.83 -6.45
C ILE A 287 7.69 8.22 -7.09
N ALA A 288 8.86 8.64 -7.57
CA ALA A 288 9.02 9.93 -8.24
C ALA A 288 8.11 10.06 -9.47
N GLY A 289 8.06 9.05 -10.33
CA GLY A 289 7.18 9.02 -11.50
C GLY A 289 5.70 9.11 -11.15
N GLY A 290 5.25 8.37 -10.13
CA GLY A 290 3.88 8.43 -9.64
C GLY A 290 3.52 9.81 -9.06
N VAL A 291 4.40 10.37 -8.24
CA VAL A 291 4.22 11.70 -7.65
C VAL A 291 4.22 12.79 -8.73
N LEU A 292 5.20 12.79 -9.62
CA LEU A 292 5.27 13.78 -10.72
C LEU A 292 4.04 13.69 -11.62
N ARG A 293 3.53 12.49 -11.91
CA ARG A 293 2.31 12.32 -12.73
C ARG A 293 1.07 12.95 -12.10
N VAL A 294 1.00 12.98 -10.76
CA VAL A 294 -0.09 13.62 -10.03
C VAL A 294 0.11 15.13 -9.94
N LEU A 295 1.33 15.60 -9.72
CA LEU A 295 1.63 17.01 -9.47
C LEU A 295 1.79 17.85 -10.76
N LEU A 296 2.44 17.32 -11.80
CA LEU A 296 2.73 18.07 -13.03
C LEU A 296 1.50 18.56 -13.79
N PRO A 297 0.35 17.84 -13.84
CA PRO A 297 -0.85 18.35 -14.51
C PRO A 297 -1.52 19.53 -13.80
N VAL A 298 -1.13 19.80 -12.53
CA VAL A 298 -1.71 20.88 -11.74
C VAL A 298 -1.01 22.19 -12.10
N GLY A 299 -1.74 23.04 -12.75
CA GLY A 299 -1.24 24.34 -13.14
C GLY A 299 -2.02 24.97 -14.30
N PRO A 300 -1.63 26.18 -14.67
CA PRO A 300 -2.27 26.92 -15.74
C PRO A 300 -2.10 26.21 -17.10
N VAL A 301 -3.15 26.26 -17.91
CA VAL A 301 -3.14 25.80 -19.31
C VAL A 301 -2.40 26.79 -20.18
N TYR A 302 -2.77 28.05 -20.04
CA TYR A 302 -2.18 29.18 -20.79
C TYR A 302 -1.02 29.75 -19.99
N ARG A 303 0.08 30.04 -20.69
CA ARG A 303 1.34 30.49 -20.10
C ARG A 303 1.76 31.84 -20.69
N GLY A 304 2.59 32.57 -19.94
CA GLY A 304 3.08 33.87 -20.34
C GLY A 304 2.01 34.93 -20.28
N GLU A 305 1.90 35.75 -21.33
CA GLU A 305 0.88 36.78 -21.43
C GLU A 305 -0.51 36.17 -21.58
N LEU A 306 -1.46 36.63 -20.77
CA LEU A 306 -2.82 36.11 -20.74
C LEU A 306 -3.82 37.14 -21.22
N THR A 307 -4.90 36.70 -21.86
CA THR A 307 -6.15 37.46 -21.95
C THR A 307 -7.02 37.18 -20.72
N VAL A 308 -8.09 37.97 -20.50
CA VAL A 308 -9.04 37.72 -19.39
C VAL A 308 -9.66 36.34 -19.51
N ALA A 309 -10.05 35.89 -20.70
CA ALA A 309 -10.62 34.58 -20.94
C ALA A 309 -9.61 33.44 -20.60
N GLN A 310 -8.35 33.61 -20.96
CA GLN A 310 -7.29 32.63 -20.62
C GLN A 310 -6.99 32.59 -19.12
N PHE A 311 -7.04 33.72 -18.44
CA PHE A 311 -6.94 33.77 -16.99
C PHE A 311 -8.12 33.03 -16.33
N ALA A 312 -9.35 33.29 -16.77
CA ALA A 312 -10.54 32.62 -16.27
C ALA A 312 -10.47 31.08 -16.43
N GLU A 313 -10.00 30.61 -17.57
CA GLU A 313 -9.80 29.18 -17.81
C GLU A 313 -8.70 28.59 -16.90
N ASN A 314 -7.58 29.31 -16.74
CA ASN A 314 -6.53 28.92 -15.79
C ASN A 314 -7.08 28.82 -14.35
N TYR A 315 -7.83 29.84 -13.92
CA TYR A 315 -8.46 29.89 -12.60
C TYR A 315 -9.40 28.70 -12.39
N ASN A 316 -10.33 28.49 -13.32
CA ASN A 316 -11.32 27.41 -13.25
C ASN A 316 -10.66 26.04 -13.20
N ARG A 317 -9.60 25.83 -13.99
CA ARG A 317 -8.85 24.58 -13.97
C ARG A 317 -8.15 24.32 -12.65
N ILE A 318 -7.45 25.32 -12.12
CA ILE A 318 -6.73 25.21 -10.86
C ILE A 318 -7.72 24.96 -9.71
N GLN A 319 -8.82 25.69 -9.72
CA GLN A 319 -9.88 25.53 -8.74
C GLN A 319 -10.53 24.14 -8.80
N ARG A 320 -10.82 23.60 -10.00
CA ARG A 320 -11.32 22.22 -10.14
C ARG A 320 -10.33 21.18 -9.64
N GLN A 321 -9.03 21.44 -9.73
CA GLN A 321 -7.97 20.51 -9.30
C GLN A 321 -7.66 20.57 -7.81
N LEU A 322 -7.64 21.76 -7.22
CA LEU A 322 -7.24 22.00 -5.84
C LEU A 322 -8.40 22.36 -4.90
N GLY A 323 -9.46 22.97 -5.44
CA GLY A 323 -10.57 23.51 -4.65
C GLY A 323 -11.68 22.52 -4.36
N ASP A 324 -12.42 22.80 -3.29
CA ASP A 324 -13.61 22.04 -2.89
C ASP A 324 -14.91 22.72 -3.35
N ALA A 325 -14.90 24.02 -3.59
CA ALA A 325 -16.06 24.82 -4.01
C ALA A 325 -16.02 25.13 -5.50
N GLY A 326 -17.14 24.94 -6.20
CA GLY A 326 -17.27 25.16 -7.64
C GLY A 326 -17.52 26.61 -8.04
N ILE A 327 -16.79 27.60 -7.51
CA ILE A 327 -16.94 29.02 -7.89
C ILE A 327 -16.10 29.29 -9.15
N GLU A 328 -16.73 29.22 -10.31
CA GLU A 328 -16.06 29.39 -11.60
C GLU A 328 -16.26 30.80 -12.19
N LEU A 329 -15.34 31.21 -13.07
CA LEU A 329 -15.43 32.39 -13.89
C LEU A 329 -15.96 32.03 -15.29
N ASP A 330 -16.71 32.96 -15.90
CA ASP A 330 -17.07 32.87 -17.31
C ASP A 330 -15.90 33.37 -18.21
N GLU A 331 -16.05 33.35 -19.53
CA GLU A 331 -15.05 33.81 -20.50
C GLU A 331 -14.73 35.33 -20.42
N ASN A 332 -15.62 36.11 -19.80
CA ASN A 332 -15.43 37.54 -19.56
C ASN A 332 -14.79 37.81 -18.18
N GLY A 333 -14.45 36.76 -17.43
CA GLY A 333 -13.89 36.89 -16.09
C GLY A 333 -14.90 37.23 -15.01
N ARG A 334 -16.22 37.07 -15.24
CA ARG A 334 -17.25 37.27 -14.23
C ARG A 334 -17.59 35.96 -13.54
N TRP A 335 -18.01 36.07 -12.27
CA TRP A 335 -18.48 34.89 -11.55
C TRP A 335 -19.73 34.32 -12.24
N LYS A 336 -19.74 32.99 -12.42
CA LYS A 336 -20.92 32.27 -12.91
C LYS A 336 -22.01 32.32 -11.84
N GLU A 337 -23.26 32.60 -12.22
CA GLU A 337 -24.39 32.73 -11.31
C GLU A 337 -24.75 31.43 -10.60
N GLU A 338 -24.46 30.27 -11.23
CA GLU A 338 -24.64 28.95 -10.66
C GLU A 338 -23.30 28.26 -10.47
N SER A 339 -22.92 28.05 -9.22
CA SER A 339 -21.77 27.23 -8.89
C SER A 339 -22.23 25.94 -8.25
N SER A 340 -21.88 24.79 -8.84
CA SER A 340 -22.22 23.48 -8.28
C SER A 340 -21.14 23.03 -7.31
N PHE A 341 -21.56 22.76 -6.07
CA PHE A 341 -20.70 22.19 -5.02
C PHE A 341 -20.92 20.67 -4.94
N GLN A 342 -19.87 19.89 -5.14
CA GLN A 342 -19.89 18.45 -4.88
C GLN A 342 -19.41 18.16 -3.46
N SER A 343 -20.33 17.91 -2.55
CA SER A 343 -20.06 17.36 -1.22
C SER A 343 -20.24 15.82 -1.25
N ASN A 344 -19.59 15.12 -0.29
CA ASN A 344 -19.69 13.65 -0.12
C ASN A 344 -21.14 13.15 0.09
N GLY A 345 -21.96 13.14 -0.93
CA GLY A 345 -23.33 12.64 -0.89
C GLY A 345 -24.32 13.32 -1.83
N GLY A 346 -23.94 14.32 -2.58
CA GLY A 346 -24.82 14.98 -3.56
C GLY A 346 -24.24 16.26 -4.15
N THR A 347 -24.79 16.67 -5.26
CA THR A 347 -24.49 17.97 -5.87
C THR A 347 -25.44 19.00 -5.25
N THR A 348 -24.90 19.97 -4.51
CA THR A 348 -25.66 21.11 -4.01
C THR A 348 -25.33 22.32 -4.88
N THR A 349 -26.33 22.86 -5.54
CA THR A 349 -26.19 24.13 -6.27
C THR A 349 -26.34 25.28 -5.27
N VAL A 350 -25.33 26.11 -5.15
CA VAL A 350 -25.35 27.28 -4.27
C VAL A 350 -25.34 28.53 -5.15
N MET A 351 -26.37 29.37 -5.01
CA MET A 351 -26.40 30.67 -5.63
C MET A 351 -25.66 31.69 -4.73
N PHE A 352 -24.64 32.33 -5.26
CA PHE A 352 -23.82 33.33 -4.55
C PHE A 352 -24.04 34.72 -5.15
N ASN A 353 -25.25 35.27 -5.10
CA ASN A 353 -25.52 36.51 -5.86
C ASN A 353 -24.93 37.80 -5.26
N ASP A 354 -24.63 37.88 -3.95
CA ASP A 354 -24.25 39.16 -3.35
C ASP A 354 -22.98 39.12 -2.47
N ARG A 355 -22.17 38.07 -2.54
CA ARG A 355 -21.10 37.86 -1.57
C ARG A 355 -19.72 37.53 -2.15
N LEU A 356 -19.61 37.46 -3.48
CA LEU A 356 -18.33 37.26 -4.14
C LEU A 356 -17.66 38.61 -4.39
N PRO A 357 -16.31 38.67 -4.30
CA PRO A 357 -15.59 39.91 -4.55
C PRO A 357 -15.85 40.43 -5.99
N GLN A 358 -15.95 41.72 -6.11
CA GLN A 358 -15.98 42.36 -7.42
C GLN A 358 -14.62 42.21 -8.07
N LEU A 359 -14.63 41.92 -9.37
CA LEU A 359 -13.42 41.70 -10.15
C LEU A 359 -13.26 42.83 -11.18
N GLU A 360 -12.08 43.48 -11.18
CA GLU A 360 -11.69 44.44 -12.19
C GLU A 360 -10.40 43.95 -12.88
N TYR A 361 -10.38 44.07 -14.21
CA TYR A 361 -9.26 43.62 -15.02
C TYR A 361 -8.58 44.84 -15.68
N GLN A 362 -7.27 44.94 -15.48
CA GLN A 362 -6.42 45.91 -16.17
C GLN A 362 -5.81 45.23 -17.40
N THR A 363 -6.04 45.79 -18.58
CA THR A 363 -5.55 45.24 -19.84
C THR A 363 -4.83 46.28 -20.68
N GLU A 364 -3.72 45.89 -21.30
CA GLU A 364 -3.01 46.70 -22.30
C GLU A 364 -2.92 45.91 -23.62
N ASN A 365 -3.43 46.44 -24.69
CA ASN A 365 -3.49 45.79 -26.02
C ASN A 365 -4.13 44.38 -25.98
N GLY A 366 -5.14 44.18 -25.10
CA GLY A 366 -5.81 42.90 -24.93
C GLY A 366 -5.09 41.89 -24.01
N VAL A 367 -3.91 42.23 -23.51
CA VAL A 367 -3.13 41.45 -22.55
C VAL A 367 -3.49 41.89 -21.14
N LEU A 368 -3.72 40.93 -20.26
CA LEU A 368 -4.03 41.14 -18.85
C LEU A 368 -2.75 41.54 -18.08
N THR A 369 -2.72 42.76 -17.57
CA THR A 369 -1.59 43.32 -16.81
C THR A 369 -1.87 43.40 -15.32
N GLY A 370 -3.16 43.40 -14.91
CA GLY A 370 -3.52 43.38 -13.48
C GLY A 370 -4.94 42.91 -13.23
N ILE A 371 -5.18 42.49 -12.00
CA ILE A 371 -6.47 42.04 -11.50
C ILE A 371 -6.68 42.64 -10.11
N VAL A 372 -7.86 43.22 -9.91
CA VAL A 372 -8.26 43.74 -8.60
C VAL A 372 -9.48 42.94 -8.10
N TYR A 373 -9.38 42.42 -6.92
CA TYR A 373 -10.46 41.79 -6.16
C TYR A 373 -10.87 42.75 -5.05
N HIS A 374 -12.11 43.18 -5.03
CA HIS A 374 -12.62 44.07 -4.00
C HIS A 374 -13.89 43.49 -3.37
N ALA A 375 -13.99 43.50 -2.06
CA ALA A 375 -15.21 43.13 -1.36
C ALA A 375 -15.41 43.97 -0.10
N GLU A 376 -16.69 44.29 0.14
CA GLU A 376 -17.16 44.99 1.32
C GLU A 376 -18.28 44.18 1.99
N GLY A 377 -18.40 44.30 3.31
CA GLY A 377 -19.44 43.64 4.07
C GLY A 377 -19.78 44.41 5.35
N GLY A 378 -20.93 44.10 5.97
CA GLY A 378 -21.44 44.76 7.15
C GLY A 378 -22.02 43.80 8.21
N GLU A 379 -22.67 44.36 9.23
CA GLU A 379 -23.17 43.64 10.44
C GLU A 379 -24.06 42.42 10.15
N ALA A 380 -24.86 42.46 9.08
CA ALA A 380 -25.71 41.35 8.66
C ALA A 380 -24.90 40.14 8.16
N ASP A 381 -23.62 40.34 7.85
CA ASP A 381 -22.73 39.36 7.25
C ASP A 381 -21.71 38.78 8.24
N SER A 382 -21.87 39.02 9.54
CA SER A 382 -20.90 38.65 10.60
C SER A 382 -20.54 37.17 10.70
N TRP A 383 -21.28 36.28 10.04
CA TRP A 383 -21.04 34.84 9.96
C TRP A 383 -20.53 34.39 8.59
N ILE A 384 -20.31 35.33 7.68
CA ILE A 384 -19.82 34.99 6.38
C ILE A 384 -18.30 34.91 6.47
N SER A 385 -17.81 33.71 6.28
CA SER A 385 -16.41 33.56 5.91
C SER A 385 -16.18 34.46 4.69
N ILE A 386 -15.35 35.48 4.85
CA ILE A 386 -14.66 36.15 3.75
C ILE A 386 -14.35 35.08 2.73
N PRO A 387 -14.71 35.23 1.42
CA PRO A 387 -14.48 34.20 0.44
C PRO A 387 -13.05 33.73 0.66
N SER A 388 -12.95 32.54 1.13
CA SER A 388 -11.81 32.04 1.86
C SER A 388 -10.55 32.37 1.09
N GLY A 389 -9.44 32.57 1.75
CA GLY A 389 -8.13 32.81 1.12
C GLY A 389 -7.82 31.90 -0.06
N SER A 390 -8.58 30.81 -0.22
CA SER A 390 -8.54 29.90 -1.37
C SER A 390 -8.89 30.58 -2.72
N VAL A 391 -9.87 31.49 -2.79
CA VAL A 391 -10.22 32.20 -4.04
C VAL A 391 -9.06 33.09 -4.47
N MET A 392 -8.48 33.83 -3.52
CA MET A 392 -7.31 34.69 -3.76
C MET A 392 -6.07 33.86 -4.12
N GLN A 393 -5.88 32.73 -3.47
CA GLN A 393 -4.80 31.78 -3.74
C GLN A 393 -4.89 31.21 -5.16
N TYR A 394 -6.08 30.78 -5.60
CA TYR A 394 -6.27 30.27 -6.97
C TYR A 394 -6.09 31.36 -8.02
N ALA A 395 -6.47 32.61 -7.72
CA ALA A 395 -6.22 33.73 -8.59
C ALA A 395 -4.72 34.01 -8.77
N LEU A 396 -3.98 33.99 -7.65
CA LEU A 396 -2.52 34.10 -7.67
C LEU A 396 -1.88 33.00 -8.50
N PHE A 397 -2.29 31.74 -8.28
CA PHE A 397 -1.81 30.60 -9.04
C PHE A 397 -2.14 30.69 -10.54
N ALA A 398 -3.34 31.22 -10.90
CA ALA A 398 -3.75 31.35 -12.28
C ALA A 398 -2.99 32.46 -13.02
N PHE A 399 -2.63 33.54 -12.32
CA PHE A 399 -1.99 34.71 -12.90
C PHE A 399 -0.47 34.63 -12.84
N ALA A 400 0.13 34.50 -11.64
CA ALA A 400 1.58 34.43 -11.48
C ALA A 400 2.15 33.08 -11.93
N GLY A 401 1.43 31.96 -11.64
CA GLY A 401 1.85 30.63 -12.08
C GLY A 401 1.90 30.46 -13.61
N ALA A 402 1.26 31.33 -14.36
CA ALA A 402 1.33 31.32 -15.82
C ALA A 402 2.75 31.60 -16.37
N GLU A 403 3.61 32.28 -15.63
CA GLU A 403 4.99 32.53 -16.05
C GLU A 403 5.81 31.23 -16.19
N LYS A 404 5.73 30.34 -15.23
CA LYS A 404 6.49 29.07 -15.19
C LYS A 404 5.69 27.86 -15.63
N GLY A 405 4.36 27.93 -15.55
CA GLY A 405 3.46 26.86 -15.97
C GLY A 405 3.37 25.68 -15.02
N HIS A 406 3.91 25.77 -13.80
CA HIS A 406 3.76 24.80 -12.73
C HIS A 406 3.63 25.54 -11.40
N ILE A 407 2.69 25.12 -10.57
CA ILE A 407 2.38 25.81 -9.32
C ILE A 407 2.80 25.01 -8.08
N LEU A 408 2.66 23.69 -8.07
CA LEU A 408 2.93 22.86 -6.88
C LEU A 408 4.43 22.65 -6.61
N LEU A 409 5.29 22.84 -7.61
CA LEU A 409 6.74 22.73 -7.49
C LEU A 409 7.45 24.08 -7.36
N ASP A 410 6.70 25.17 -7.44
CA ASP A 410 7.22 26.53 -7.30
C ASP A 410 7.13 26.97 -5.84
N LYS A 411 8.22 26.81 -5.11
CA LYS A 411 8.26 27.10 -3.68
C LYS A 411 7.95 28.58 -3.35
N PRO A 412 8.54 29.59 -4.02
CA PRO A 412 8.19 30.99 -3.77
C PRO A 412 6.71 31.29 -3.98
N LEU A 413 6.12 30.75 -5.06
CA LEU A 413 4.70 30.94 -5.35
C LEU A 413 3.79 30.25 -4.31
N GLN A 414 4.19 29.05 -3.83
CA GLN A 414 3.47 28.35 -2.76
C GLN A 414 3.53 29.12 -1.44
N GLU A 415 4.68 29.65 -1.07
CA GLU A 415 4.86 30.45 0.14
C GLU A 415 3.99 31.73 0.06
N ALA A 416 4.05 32.48 -1.05
CA ALA A 416 3.22 33.67 -1.24
C ALA A 416 1.72 33.35 -1.20
N ALA A 417 1.29 32.26 -1.80
CA ALA A 417 -0.11 31.82 -1.78
C ALA A 417 -0.58 31.40 -0.39
N SER A 418 0.29 30.74 0.39
CA SER A 418 0.01 30.36 1.77
C SER A 418 -0.12 31.56 2.69
N GLU A 419 0.82 32.51 2.59
CA GLU A 419 0.78 33.76 3.34
C GLU A 419 -0.47 34.57 2.99
N LEU A 420 -0.80 34.75 1.72
CA LEU A 420 -2.02 35.41 1.27
C LEU A 420 -3.28 34.74 1.82
N SER A 421 -3.32 33.42 1.90
CA SER A 421 -4.44 32.66 2.50
C SER A 421 -4.58 32.87 4.01
N ASN A 422 -3.48 33.15 4.69
CA ASN A 422 -3.44 33.32 6.15
C ASN A 422 -3.64 34.80 6.57
N CYS A 423 -3.40 35.76 5.68
CA CYS A 423 -3.44 37.20 5.98
C CYS A 423 -4.85 37.81 5.91
N VAL A 424 -5.90 37.07 6.32
CA VAL A 424 -7.30 37.49 6.15
C VAL A 424 -7.61 38.86 6.80
N PHE A 425 -6.93 39.21 7.91
CA PHE A 425 -7.16 40.44 8.70
C PHE A 425 -5.92 41.34 8.82
N SER A 426 -4.95 41.18 7.93
CA SER A 426 -3.69 41.94 7.93
C SER A 426 -3.26 42.27 6.51
N GLU A 427 -2.51 43.35 6.36
CA GLU A 427 -1.93 43.72 5.08
C GLU A 427 -0.83 42.71 4.67
N TYR A 428 -0.73 42.47 3.36
CA TYR A 428 0.30 41.62 2.79
C TYR A 428 0.81 42.16 1.46
N HIS A 429 2.11 42.27 1.34
CA HIS A 429 2.77 42.81 0.13
C HIS A 429 3.96 41.92 -0.24
N THR A 430 4.02 41.49 -1.49
CA THR A 430 5.16 40.71 -2.00
C THR A 430 5.27 40.82 -3.53
N VAL A 431 6.37 40.35 -4.06
CA VAL A 431 6.54 40.16 -5.52
C VAL A 431 6.97 38.72 -5.75
N VAL A 432 6.19 38.00 -6.55
CA VAL A 432 6.45 36.59 -6.88
C VAL A 432 6.23 36.38 -8.38
N ASP A 433 7.20 35.75 -9.05
CA ASP A 433 7.16 35.41 -10.47
C ASP A 433 6.82 36.62 -11.39
N GLY A 434 7.35 37.80 -11.06
CA GLY A 434 7.09 39.03 -11.83
C GLY A 434 5.69 39.61 -11.60
N VAL A 435 4.97 39.16 -10.58
CA VAL A 435 3.67 39.70 -10.16
C VAL A 435 3.81 40.32 -8.77
N ALA A 436 3.45 41.60 -8.66
CA ALA A 436 3.25 42.28 -7.38
C ALA A 436 1.89 41.83 -6.81
N VAL A 437 1.89 41.46 -5.55
CA VAL A 437 0.74 41.03 -4.78
C VAL A 437 0.54 42.02 -3.65
N ASP A 438 -0.50 42.79 -3.68
CA ASP A 438 -0.84 43.81 -2.70
C ASP A 438 -2.22 43.49 -2.12
N TYR A 439 -2.27 43.09 -0.85
CA TYR A 439 -3.50 42.81 -0.11
C TYR A 439 -3.63 43.81 1.02
N THR A 440 -4.77 44.51 1.07
CA THR A 440 -5.13 45.47 2.12
C THR A 440 -6.45 45.07 2.74
N TYR A 441 -6.54 45.23 4.06
CA TYR A 441 -7.74 44.98 4.81
C TYR A 441 -8.03 46.14 5.77
N THR A 442 -9.29 46.54 5.84
CA THR A 442 -9.77 47.56 6.78
C THR A 442 -11.06 47.09 7.41
N ASP A 443 -11.22 47.33 8.71
CA ASP A 443 -12.47 47.07 9.42
C ASP A 443 -12.82 48.20 10.39
N THR A 444 -14.11 48.31 10.71
CA THR A 444 -14.62 49.15 11.79
C THR A 444 -15.26 48.26 12.83
N ILE A 445 -14.81 48.40 14.07
CA ILE A 445 -15.33 47.65 15.23
C ILE A 445 -16.09 48.61 16.13
N THR A 446 -17.38 48.34 16.36
CA THR A 446 -18.23 49.09 17.31
C THR A 446 -18.76 48.11 18.34
N ASP A 447 -18.62 48.44 19.63
CA ASP A 447 -19.10 47.61 20.75
C ASP A 447 -18.62 46.13 20.72
N SER A 448 -17.36 45.93 20.30
CA SER A 448 -16.74 44.60 20.10
C SER A 448 -17.37 43.77 18.96
N VAL A 449 -18.22 44.37 18.16
CA VAL A 449 -18.80 43.76 16.95
C VAL A 449 -18.21 44.42 15.71
N ARG A 450 -17.84 43.62 14.71
CA ARG A 450 -17.40 44.15 13.44
C ARG A 450 -18.60 44.69 12.67
N THR A 451 -18.64 46.00 12.45
CA THR A 451 -19.77 46.68 11.82
C THR A 451 -19.60 46.85 10.31
N GLN A 452 -18.38 46.98 9.87
CA GLN A 452 -18.02 47.06 8.44
C GLN A 452 -16.64 46.49 8.21
N TYR A 453 -16.39 45.83 7.06
CA TYR A 453 -15.08 45.46 6.60
C TYR A 453 -14.95 45.71 5.10
N SER A 454 -13.74 45.95 4.65
CA SER A 454 -13.38 46.01 3.23
C SER A 454 -12.02 45.36 3.02
N TYR A 455 -11.86 44.61 1.96
CA TYR A 455 -10.54 44.15 1.53
C TYR A 455 -10.34 44.33 0.04
N THR A 456 -9.09 44.58 -0.35
CA THR A 456 -8.68 44.70 -1.74
C THR A 456 -7.42 43.87 -1.97
N LEU A 457 -7.47 42.92 -2.91
CA LEU A 457 -6.31 42.23 -3.43
C LEU A 457 -6.01 42.75 -4.84
N THR A 458 -4.81 43.28 -5.05
CA THR A 458 -4.30 43.69 -6.36
C THR A 458 -3.16 42.76 -6.79
N LEU A 459 -3.33 42.12 -7.91
CA LEU A 459 -2.29 41.34 -8.60
C LEU A 459 -1.87 42.14 -9.83
N ARG A 460 -0.62 42.55 -9.96
CA ARG A 460 -0.14 43.36 -11.09
C ARG A 460 1.21 42.88 -11.60
N ARG A 461 1.35 42.73 -12.91
CA ARG A 461 2.65 42.44 -13.52
C ARG A 461 3.62 43.63 -13.28
N VAL A 462 4.80 43.28 -12.77
CA VAL A 462 5.88 44.24 -12.63
C VAL A 462 6.57 44.33 -14.00
N GLN A 463 6.57 45.54 -14.58
CA GLN A 463 7.33 45.78 -15.82
C GLN A 463 8.79 45.45 -15.56
N ARG A 464 9.39 44.57 -16.37
CA ARG A 464 10.82 44.26 -16.34
C ARG A 464 11.66 45.41 -16.88
#